data_eae66f425fbfc1dc48955e7fa36407d2
#
_entry.id   eae66f425fbfc1dc48955e7fa36407d2
#
_cell.length_a   1.000
_cell.length_b   1.000
_cell.length_c   1.000
_cell.angle_alpha   90.00
_cell.angle_beta   90.00
_cell.angle_gamma   90.00
#
_symmetry.space_group_name_H-M   'P 1'
#
loop_
_entity.id
_entity.type
_entity.pdbx_description
1 polymer ?
#
loop_
_entity_poly.entity_id
_entity_poly.type
_entity_poly.pdbx_seq_one_letter_code
_entity_poly.pdbx_strand_id
1 'polypeptide(L)'
;GVVIRVDDVTEREKMIKELQEAKHQAEQSDKLKSAFLANMSHEIRTPLNAIVGFSELMAYAGEEEKADYIQIINSNNELLLKLINDILDLSKLEAGSVELKYEPFDLSEHFENMFTSMKQRLKNPDIVLTEINPYHCCQVTLDRNRVAQIITNYVTNAIKYTSKGSIKMGYACKDGGVYFYVKDTGIGIADDKKGKVFQRFEKLDEFAQGTGLGLSICKAIAEAMGGKVGFESVHNEGSLFWAFLPCEVDTLSMVEEKKEENISGGEFGANDEVMEKSAGRKTILIAEDIQSNYQLVSTILKDHYDLLHAENGQKAVEIARSQHVDLLLMDMKMPVMDGLTATAE
;
A
#
# COMPACT_ATOMS: atom_id res chain seq x y z
N GLY A 1 -59.09 -52.49 7.81
CA GLY A 1 -58.84 -51.13 7.36
C GLY A 1 -57.31 -50.88 7.35
N VAL A 2 -56.73 -50.45 6.23
CA VAL A 2 -55.35 -50.01 6.10
C VAL A 2 -55.33 -48.49 6.42
N VAL A 3 -54.60 -48.11 7.46
CA VAL A 3 -54.34 -46.69 7.76
C VAL A 3 -53.03 -46.31 7.07
N ILE A 4 -53.09 -45.46 6.03
CA ILE A 4 -51.92 -44.87 5.37
C ILE A 4 -51.63 -43.55 6.11
N ARG A 5 -50.50 -43.46 6.76
CA ARG A 5 -49.97 -42.22 7.30
C ARG A 5 -49.13 -41.53 6.20
N VAL A 6 -49.57 -40.38 5.75
CA VAL A 6 -48.82 -39.53 4.81
C VAL A 6 -48.18 -38.42 5.66
N ASP A 7 -46.89 -38.55 5.92
CA ASP A 7 -46.13 -37.46 6.57
C ASP A 7 -45.66 -36.52 5.46
N ASP A 8 -45.92 -35.23 5.61
CA ASP A 8 -45.31 -34.20 4.75
C ASP A 8 -43.84 -34.06 5.06
N VAL A 9 -43.00 -34.60 4.18
CA VAL A 9 -41.53 -34.61 4.34
C VAL A 9 -40.87 -33.39 3.69
N THR A 10 -41.62 -32.53 3.03
CA THR A 10 -41.09 -31.39 2.24
C THR A 10 -40.28 -30.44 3.08
N GLU A 11 -40.72 -30.10 4.29
CA GLU A 11 -39.99 -29.21 5.20
C GLU A 11 -38.72 -29.84 5.72
N ARG A 12 -38.74 -31.16 5.98
CA ARG A 12 -37.57 -31.92 6.44
C ARG A 12 -36.52 -32.05 5.34
N GLU A 13 -36.91 -32.30 4.10
CA GLU A 13 -36.02 -32.38 2.95
C GLU A 13 -35.37 -31.02 2.67
N LYS A 14 -36.14 -29.92 2.76
CA LYS A 14 -35.62 -28.57 2.62
C LYS A 14 -34.58 -28.26 3.69
N MET A 15 -34.84 -28.59 4.96
CA MET A 15 -33.90 -28.38 6.07
C MET A 15 -32.65 -29.22 5.92
N ILE A 16 -32.75 -30.46 5.45
CA ILE A 16 -31.58 -31.32 5.17
C ILE A 16 -30.69 -30.70 4.07
N LYS A 17 -31.32 -30.20 3.00
CA LYS A 17 -30.60 -29.55 1.91
C LYS A 17 -29.88 -28.27 2.38
N GLU A 18 -30.55 -27.42 3.12
CA GLU A 18 -29.99 -26.21 3.70
C GLU A 18 -28.80 -26.53 4.64
N LEU A 19 -28.94 -27.59 5.47
CA LEU A 19 -27.87 -28.05 6.35
C LEU A 19 -26.67 -28.60 5.57
N GLN A 20 -26.90 -29.36 4.49
CA GLN A 20 -25.84 -29.87 3.63
C GLN A 20 -25.12 -28.73 2.90
N GLU A 21 -25.83 -27.74 2.40
CA GLU A 21 -25.25 -26.55 1.78
C GLU A 21 -24.42 -25.74 2.79
N ALA A 22 -24.93 -25.51 3.99
CA ALA A 22 -24.19 -24.82 5.08
C ALA A 22 -22.94 -25.60 5.50
N LYS A 23 -23.03 -26.92 5.64
CA LYS A 23 -21.90 -27.79 5.94
C LYS A 23 -20.84 -27.71 4.85
N HIS A 24 -21.23 -27.80 3.58
CA HIS A 24 -20.32 -27.71 2.45
C HIS A 24 -19.59 -26.35 2.40
N GLN A 25 -20.31 -25.25 2.64
CA GLN A 25 -19.72 -23.91 2.75
C GLN A 25 -18.72 -23.80 3.91
N ALA A 26 -19.06 -24.36 5.08
CA ALA A 26 -18.14 -24.38 6.23
C ALA A 26 -16.86 -25.19 5.94
N GLU A 27 -16.98 -26.39 5.33
CA GLU A 27 -15.84 -27.22 4.95
C GLU A 27 -14.97 -26.55 3.88
N GLN A 28 -15.55 -25.85 2.91
CA GLN A 28 -14.81 -25.04 1.93
C GLN A 28 -14.08 -23.87 2.61
N SER A 29 -14.72 -23.17 3.52
CA SER A 29 -14.11 -22.07 4.29
C SER A 29 -12.92 -22.57 5.10
N ASP A 30 -13.02 -23.72 5.78
CA ASP A 30 -11.92 -24.30 6.56
C ASP A 30 -10.74 -24.73 5.68
N LYS A 31 -11.00 -25.31 4.52
CA LYS A 31 -9.96 -25.65 3.54
C LYS A 31 -9.23 -24.39 3.06
N LEU A 32 -9.98 -23.34 2.72
CA LEU A 32 -9.41 -22.05 2.30
C LEU A 32 -8.55 -21.42 3.40
N LYS A 33 -9.02 -21.45 4.66
CA LYS A 33 -8.24 -20.95 5.81
C LYS A 33 -6.95 -21.74 6.02
N SER A 34 -7.00 -23.07 5.92
CA SER A 34 -5.83 -23.92 6.08
C SER A 34 -4.80 -23.68 4.96
N ALA A 35 -5.25 -23.59 3.71
CA ALA A 35 -4.40 -23.25 2.57
C ALA A 35 -3.79 -21.83 2.71
N PHE A 36 -4.57 -20.86 3.21
CA PHE A 36 -4.13 -19.52 3.52
C PHE A 36 -2.96 -19.53 4.52
N LEU A 37 -3.10 -20.23 5.66
CA LEU A 37 -2.04 -20.30 6.69
C LEU A 37 -0.78 -21.01 6.19
N ALA A 38 -0.93 -22.08 5.38
CA ALA A 38 0.19 -22.77 4.79
C ALA A 38 0.97 -21.88 3.82
N ASN A 39 0.26 -21.18 2.93
CA ASN A 39 0.88 -20.25 1.98
C ASN A 39 1.55 -19.05 2.68
N MET A 40 0.91 -18.48 3.73
CA MET A 40 1.52 -17.44 4.55
C MET A 40 2.84 -17.89 5.17
N SER A 41 2.85 -19.10 5.76
CA SER A 41 4.07 -19.65 6.38
C SER A 41 5.20 -19.79 5.36
N HIS A 42 4.89 -20.17 4.13
CA HIS A 42 5.87 -20.28 3.05
C HIS A 42 6.38 -18.90 2.60
N GLU A 43 5.47 -17.95 2.35
CA GLU A 43 5.82 -16.60 1.88
C GLU A 43 6.60 -15.78 2.94
N ILE A 44 6.40 -16.06 4.23
CA ILE A 44 7.20 -15.48 5.35
C ILE A 44 8.57 -16.15 5.43
N ARG A 45 8.65 -17.48 5.29
CA ARG A 45 9.89 -18.24 5.47
C ARG A 45 10.95 -17.86 4.44
N THR A 46 10.56 -17.65 3.19
CA THR A 46 11.50 -17.35 2.10
C THR A 46 12.32 -16.07 2.35
N PRO A 47 11.74 -14.89 2.56
CA PRO A 47 12.51 -13.69 2.88
C PRO A 47 13.24 -13.80 4.22
N LEU A 48 12.66 -14.46 5.21
CA LEU A 48 13.31 -14.65 6.51
C LEU A 48 14.59 -15.47 6.38
N ASN A 49 14.57 -16.58 5.63
CA ASN A 49 15.75 -17.39 5.38
C ASN A 49 16.84 -16.61 4.62
N ALA A 50 16.45 -15.75 3.67
CA ALA A 50 17.40 -14.88 2.99
C ALA A 50 18.05 -13.88 3.96
N ILE A 51 17.26 -13.23 4.83
CA ILE A 51 17.77 -12.30 5.85
C ILE A 51 18.77 -13.02 6.77
N VAL A 52 18.39 -14.18 7.32
CA VAL A 52 19.25 -14.95 8.23
C VAL A 52 20.53 -15.40 7.51
N GLY A 53 20.41 -16.02 6.32
CA GLY A 53 21.55 -16.53 5.57
C GLY A 53 22.56 -15.44 5.19
N PHE A 54 22.10 -14.31 4.66
CA PHE A 54 23.00 -13.21 4.30
C PHE A 54 23.55 -12.49 5.55
N SER A 55 22.82 -12.45 6.67
CA SER A 55 23.35 -11.94 7.94
C SER A 55 24.49 -12.81 8.48
N GLU A 56 24.40 -14.14 8.34
CA GLU A 56 25.48 -15.06 8.73
C GLU A 56 26.70 -14.91 7.79
N LEU A 57 26.48 -14.76 6.48
CA LEU A 57 27.53 -14.57 5.50
C LEU A 57 28.28 -13.25 5.69
N MET A 58 27.64 -12.20 6.20
CA MET A 58 28.26 -10.91 6.51
C MET A 58 29.47 -11.01 7.43
N ALA A 59 29.52 -12.01 8.31
CA ALA A 59 30.64 -12.23 9.24
C ALA A 59 31.94 -12.61 8.50
N TYR A 60 31.84 -13.15 7.30
CA TYR A 60 32.96 -13.64 6.50
C TYR A 60 33.18 -12.86 5.20
N ALA A 61 32.31 -11.91 4.89
CA ALA A 61 32.31 -11.16 3.64
C ALA A 61 33.38 -10.05 3.60
N GLY A 62 33.91 -9.82 2.40
CA GLY A 62 34.75 -8.65 2.10
C GLY A 62 33.90 -7.36 2.08
N GLU A 63 34.57 -6.18 2.13
CA GLU A 63 33.85 -4.89 2.20
C GLU A 63 32.95 -4.62 0.99
N GLU A 64 33.31 -5.09 -0.20
CA GLU A 64 32.48 -4.96 -1.41
C GLU A 64 31.22 -5.85 -1.33
N GLU A 65 31.36 -7.09 -0.86
CA GLU A 65 30.24 -8.04 -0.72
C GLU A 65 29.25 -7.63 0.37
N LYS A 66 29.74 -6.98 1.43
CA LYS A 66 28.88 -6.49 2.53
C LYS A 66 27.80 -5.52 2.05
N ALA A 67 28.14 -4.63 1.11
CA ALA A 67 27.16 -3.69 0.55
C ALA A 67 26.02 -4.42 -0.17
N ASP A 68 26.35 -5.45 -0.95
CA ASP A 68 25.36 -6.26 -1.66
C ASP A 68 24.48 -7.07 -0.68
N TYR A 69 25.10 -7.66 0.36
CA TYR A 69 24.36 -8.42 1.38
C TYR A 69 23.41 -7.53 2.17
N ILE A 70 23.82 -6.31 2.55
CA ILE A 70 22.96 -5.32 3.19
C ILE A 70 21.76 -4.98 2.29
N GLN A 71 21.99 -4.79 0.99
CA GLN A 71 20.92 -4.49 0.06
C GLN A 71 19.92 -5.65 -0.05
N ILE A 72 20.40 -6.89 -0.09
CA ILE A 72 19.57 -8.10 -0.10
C ILE A 72 18.77 -8.22 1.20
N ILE A 73 19.40 -8.02 2.36
CA ILE A 73 18.73 -8.04 3.66
C ILE A 73 17.62 -6.99 3.72
N ASN A 74 17.92 -5.74 3.34
CA ASN A 74 16.95 -4.65 3.37
C ASN A 74 15.76 -4.90 2.44
N SER A 75 16.00 -5.36 1.21
CA SER A 75 14.93 -5.67 0.27
C SER A 75 14.02 -6.80 0.76
N ASN A 76 14.56 -7.82 1.44
CA ASN A 76 13.77 -8.90 2.04
C ASN A 76 13.02 -8.44 3.30
N ASN A 77 13.58 -7.52 4.10
CA ASN A 77 12.88 -6.88 5.22
C ASN A 77 11.67 -6.09 4.73
N GLU A 78 11.82 -5.25 3.70
CA GLU A 78 10.71 -4.50 3.10
C GLU A 78 9.61 -5.43 2.57
N LEU A 79 10.00 -6.52 1.90
CA LEU A 79 9.06 -7.53 1.43
C LEU A 79 8.30 -8.18 2.58
N LEU A 80 8.98 -8.54 3.68
CA LEU A 80 8.39 -9.16 4.86
C LEU A 80 7.42 -8.20 5.57
N LEU A 81 7.81 -6.94 5.78
CA LEU A 81 6.95 -5.91 6.37
C LEU A 81 5.70 -5.67 5.52
N LYS A 82 5.86 -5.59 4.20
CA LYS A 82 4.71 -5.47 3.28
C LYS A 82 3.77 -6.66 3.43
N LEU A 83 4.30 -7.88 3.45
CA LEU A 83 3.51 -9.10 3.58
C LEU A 83 2.74 -9.14 4.90
N ILE A 84 3.37 -8.78 6.03
CA ILE A 84 2.71 -8.70 7.33
C ILE A 84 1.56 -7.67 7.31
N ASN A 85 1.81 -6.48 6.75
CA ASN A 85 0.78 -5.44 6.64
C ASN A 85 -0.37 -5.87 5.73
N ASP A 86 -0.08 -6.52 4.59
CA ASP A 86 -1.07 -7.07 3.67
C ASP A 86 -1.98 -8.10 4.37
N ILE A 87 -1.40 -8.96 5.22
CA ILE A 87 -2.13 -9.96 6.00
C ILE A 87 -3.02 -9.31 7.07
N LEU A 88 -2.49 -8.34 7.81
CA LEU A 88 -3.23 -7.62 8.84
C LEU A 88 -4.39 -6.83 8.23
N ASP A 89 -4.16 -6.15 7.10
CA ASP A 89 -5.21 -5.44 6.35
C ASP A 89 -6.31 -6.39 5.90
N LEU A 90 -5.95 -7.51 5.28
CA LEU A 90 -6.90 -8.52 4.83
C LEU A 90 -7.72 -9.09 5.99
N SER A 91 -7.07 -9.40 7.11
CA SER A 91 -7.75 -9.93 8.32
C SER A 91 -8.75 -8.94 8.90
N LYS A 92 -8.41 -7.64 8.93
CA LYS A 92 -9.33 -6.57 9.38
C LYS A 92 -10.49 -6.38 8.41
N LEU A 93 -10.24 -6.40 7.10
CA LEU A 93 -11.26 -6.28 6.06
C LEU A 93 -12.27 -7.44 6.14
N GLU A 94 -11.81 -8.69 6.33
CA GLU A 94 -12.69 -9.86 6.49
C GLU A 94 -13.52 -9.87 7.75
N ALA A 95 -12.95 -9.39 8.85
CA ALA A 95 -13.67 -9.25 10.10
C ALA A 95 -14.69 -8.09 10.08
N GLY A 96 -14.76 -7.31 8.99
CA GLY A 96 -15.56 -6.09 8.93
C GLY A 96 -15.16 -5.03 9.96
N SER A 97 -13.93 -5.14 10.49
CA SER A 97 -13.39 -4.28 11.55
C SER A 97 -12.49 -3.15 11.02
N VAL A 98 -12.47 -2.96 9.70
CA VAL A 98 -11.74 -1.83 9.10
C VAL A 98 -12.52 -0.55 9.34
N GLU A 99 -11.93 0.37 10.06
CA GLU A 99 -12.40 1.74 10.13
C GLU A 99 -11.97 2.48 8.86
N LEU A 100 -12.93 2.72 7.96
CA LEU A 100 -12.72 3.55 6.77
C LEU A 100 -12.78 5.02 7.19
N LYS A 101 -11.76 5.79 6.82
CA LYS A 101 -11.68 7.22 7.10
C LYS A 101 -12.10 8.02 5.88
N TYR A 102 -13.40 8.28 5.78
CA TYR A 102 -13.92 9.14 4.72
C TYR A 102 -13.60 10.61 5.04
N GLU A 103 -12.85 11.26 4.15
CA GLU A 103 -12.51 12.68 4.25
C GLU A 103 -12.65 13.36 2.87
N PRO A 104 -13.04 14.63 2.84
CA PRO A 104 -13.03 15.40 1.60
C PRO A 104 -11.59 15.73 1.20
N PHE A 105 -11.24 15.49 -0.08
CA PHE A 105 -9.95 15.88 -0.63
C PHE A 105 -10.05 16.09 -2.15
N ASP A 106 -9.07 16.84 -2.69
CA ASP A 106 -8.90 16.98 -4.13
C ASP A 106 -8.23 15.74 -4.72
N LEU A 107 -9.01 14.96 -5.46
CA LEU A 107 -8.53 13.74 -6.11
C LEU A 107 -7.54 14.07 -7.24
N SER A 108 -7.70 15.20 -7.94
CA SER A 108 -6.78 15.60 -9.02
C SER A 108 -5.36 15.82 -8.50
N GLU A 109 -5.22 16.60 -7.43
CA GLU A 109 -3.93 16.83 -6.77
C GLU A 109 -3.36 15.53 -6.17
N HIS A 110 -4.20 14.74 -5.52
CA HIS A 110 -3.78 13.48 -4.93
C HIS A 110 -3.26 12.50 -5.98
N PHE A 111 -3.93 12.42 -7.13
CA PHE A 111 -3.59 11.52 -8.23
C PHE A 111 -2.27 11.94 -8.90
N GLU A 112 -2.04 13.24 -9.11
CA GLU A 112 -0.78 13.79 -9.63
C GLU A 112 0.41 13.47 -8.70
N ASN A 113 0.22 13.64 -7.38
CA ASN A 113 1.23 13.28 -6.38
C ASN A 113 1.58 11.79 -6.42
N MET A 114 0.57 10.93 -6.58
CA MET A 114 0.78 9.49 -6.74
C MET A 114 1.53 9.16 -8.03
N PHE A 115 1.15 9.78 -9.16
CA PHE A 115 1.82 9.61 -10.43
C PHE A 115 3.30 9.98 -10.33
N THR A 116 3.61 11.14 -9.77
CA THR A 116 4.99 11.61 -9.57
C THR A 116 5.80 10.62 -8.74
N SER A 117 5.24 10.11 -7.66
CA SER A 117 5.88 9.09 -6.82
C SER A 117 6.14 7.78 -7.58
N MET A 118 5.17 7.32 -8.38
CA MET A 118 5.31 6.09 -9.18
C MET A 118 6.35 6.27 -10.30
N LYS A 119 6.39 7.43 -10.94
CA LYS A 119 7.36 7.77 -11.99
C LYS A 119 8.80 7.75 -11.46
N GLN A 120 9.03 8.25 -10.24
CA GLN A 120 10.35 8.19 -9.59
C GLN A 120 10.80 6.75 -9.26
N ARG A 121 9.86 5.86 -8.96
CA ARG A 121 10.14 4.44 -8.68
C ARG A 121 10.37 3.60 -9.94
N LEU A 122 9.93 4.08 -11.10
CA LEU A 122 10.10 3.39 -12.38
C LEU A 122 11.57 3.50 -12.82
N LYS A 123 12.33 2.41 -12.67
CA LYS A 123 13.75 2.34 -13.04
C LYS A 123 13.97 1.89 -14.49
N ASN A 124 12.98 1.26 -15.10
CA ASN A 124 13.10 0.73 -16.46
C ASN A 124 12.81 1.83 -17.51
N PRO A 125 13.80 2.24 -18.33
CA PRO A 125 13.63 3.30 -19.31
C PRO A 125 12.77 2.87 -20.52
N ASP A 126 12.58 1.55 -20.72
CA ASP A 126 11.77 1.02 -21.84
C ASP A 126 10.26 1.08 -21.57
N ILE A 127 9.85 1.54 -20.39
CA ILE A 127 8.45 1.69 -20.01
C ILE A 127 8.08 3.17 -19.95
N VAL A 128 7.05 3.55 -20.70
CA VAL A 128 6.47 4.89 -20.63
C VAL A 128 5.27 4.88 -19.71
N LEU A 129 5.38 5.56 -18.56
CA LEU A 129 4.26 5.77 -17.64
C LEU A 129 3.56 7.08 -17.98
N THR A 130 2.25 7.01 -18.22
CA THR A 130 1.41 8.17 -18.61
C THR A 130 0.27 8.33 -17.61
N GLU A 131 0.00 9.56 -17.22
CA GLU A 131 -1.15 9.96 -16.42
C GLU A 131 -2.31 10.43 -17.28
N ILE A 132 -3.53 10.07 -16.89
CA ILE A 132 -4.78 10.62 -17.43
C ILE A 132 -5.57 11.21 -16.28
N ASN A 133 -5.36 12.50 -16.05
CA ASN A 133 -6.03 13.30 -15.04
C ASN A 133 -6.92 14.33 -15.74
N PRO A 134 -8.23 14.05 -15.93
CA PRO A 134 -9.09 14.85 -16.82
C PRO A 134 -9.62 16.12 -16.16
N TYR A 135 -9.36 16.35 -14.87
CA TYR A 135 -9.94 17.46 -14.10
C TYR A 135 -8.85 18.34 -13.52
N HIS A 136 -9.08 19.67 -13.48
CA HIS A 136 -8.22 20.60 -12.75
C HIS A 136 -8.40 20.49 -11.22
N CYS A 137 -9.63 20.22 -10.80
CA CYS A 137 -9.99 19.98 -9.41
C CYS A 137 -11.13 18.94 -9.40
N CYS A 138 -11.05 17.98 -8.52
CA CYS A 138 -12.06 16.94 -8.35
C CYS A 138 -12.22 16.63 -6.86
N GLN A 139 -13.19 17.30 -6.22
CA GLN A 139 -13.48 17.07 -4.81
C GLN A 139 -14.27 15.78 -4.63
N VAL A 140 -13.76 14.90 -3.80
CA VAL A 140 -14.40 13.62 -3.46
C VAL A 140 -14.35 13.39 -1.95
N THR A 141 -15.31 12.62 -1.44
CA THR A 141 -15.30 12.14 -0.05
C THR A 141 -15.06 10.64 -0.04
N LEU A 142 -13.80 10.25 0.13
CA LEU A 142 -13.34 8.85 0.13
C LEU A 142 -12.25 8.66 1.20
N ASP A 143 -11.86 7.40 1.43
CA ASP A 143 -10.64 7.10 2.19
C ASP A 143 -9.41 7.24 1.27
N ARG A 144 -8.70 8.37 1.42
CA ARG A 144 -7.54 8.74 0.62
C ARG A 144 -6.45 7.65 0.60
N ASN A 145 -6.20 7.01 1.75
CA ASN A 145 -5.15 6.00 1.87
C ASN A 145 -5.56 4.70 1.16
N ARG A 146 -6.83 4.33 1.23
CA ARG A 146 -7.35 3.13 0.56
C ARG A 146 -7.42 3.32 -0.95
N VAL A 147 -7.77 4.50 -1.44
CA VAL A 147 -7.66 4.86 -2.86
C VAL A 147 -6.22 4.72 -3.33
N ALA A 148 -5.25 5.30 -2.60
CA ALA A 148 -3.84 5.19 -2.92
C ALA A 148 -3.35 3.74 -2.92
N GLN A 149 -3.81 2.91 -1.99
CA GLN A 149 -3.44 1.50 -1.90
C GLN A 149 -3.90 0.70 -3.13
N ILE A 150 -5.14 0.91 -3.60
CA ILE A 150 -5.67 0.26 -4.81
C ILE A 150 -4.83 0.64 -6.04
N ILE A 151 -4.63 1.94 -6.26
CA ILE A 151 -3.91 2.43 -7.45
C ILE A 151 -2.45 1.98 -7.43
N THR A 152 -1.78 2.08 -6.27
CA THR A 152 -0.39 1.62 -6.11
C THR A 152 -0.25 0.13 -6.43
N ASN A 153 -1.19 -0.70 -5.98
CA ASN A 153 -1.17 -2.14 -6.29
C ASN A 153 -1.34 -2.40 -7.80
N TYR A 154 -2.23 -1.68 -8.47
CA TYR A 154 -2.40 -1.83 -9.92
C TYR A 154 -1.16 -1.38 -10.70
N VAL A 155 -0.60 -0.19 -10.37
CA VAL A 155 0.59 0.34 -11.05
C VAL A 155 1.82 -0.54 -10.80
N THR A 156 2.05 -1.00 -9.58
CA THR A 156 3.19 -1.89 -9.27
C THR A 156 3.07 -3.24 -9.98
N ASN A 157 1.86 -3.78 -10.15
CA ASN A 157 1.62 -4.96 -10.97
C ASN A 157 1.90 -4.66 -12.46
N ALA A 158 1.40 -3.56 -12.99
CA ALA A 158 1.67 -3.16 -14.38
C ALA A 158 3.18 -3.03 -14.65
N ILE A 159 3.94 -2.35 -13.76
CA ILE A 159 5.41 -2.24 -13.87
C ILE A 159 6.09 -3.60 -13.84
N LYS A 160 5.64 -4.50 -12.98
CA LYS A 160 6.22 -5.84 -12.81
C LYS A 160 6.02 -6.72 -14.05
N TYR A 161 4.88 -6.63 -14.71
CA TYR A 161 4.52 -7.50 -15.82
C TYR A 161 4.68 -6.87 -17.20
N THR A 162 5.20 -5.63 -17.26
CA THR A 162 5.56 -4.94 -18.51
C THR A 162 7.07 -4.81 -18.58
N SER A 163 7.71 -5.54 -19.49
CA SER A 163 9.16 -5.42 -19.70
C SER A 163 9.51 -4.23 -20.61
N LYS A 164 8.63 -3.91 -21.57
CA LYS A 164 8.77 -2.81 -22.52
C LYS A 164 7.38 -2.38 -23.01
N GLY A 165 7.18 -1.07 -23.18
CA GLY A 165 5.93 -0.53 -23.69
C GLY A 165 5.37 0.61 -22.85
N SER A 166 4.07 0.61 -22.59
CA SER A 166 3.42 1.72 -21.89
C SER A 166 2.48 1.26 -20.77
N ILE A 167 2.41 2.10 -19.74
CA ILE A 167 1.46 1.97 -18.62
C ILE A 167 0.69 3.29 -18.57
N LYS A 168 -0.63 3.23 -18.58
CA LYS A 168 -1.51 4.39 -18.43
C LYS A 168 -2.28 4.24 -17.13
N MET A 169 -2.13 5.19 -16.21
CA MET A 169 -2.96 5.28 -15.01
C MET A 169 -3.91 6.46 -15.15
N GLY A 170 -5.16 6.27 -14.78
CA GLY A 170 -6.16 7.32 -14.95
C GLY A 170 -7.38 7.09 -14.08
N TYR A 171 -8.26 8.10 -14.08
CA TYR A 171 -9.58 8.00 -13.46
C TYR A 171 -10.63 8.78 -14.26
N ALA A 172 -11.90 8.45 -14.02
CA ALA A 172 -13.04 9.15 -14.58
C ALA A 172 -14.18 9.19 -13.56
N CYS A 173 -14.84 10.35 -13.47
CA CYS A 173 -16.02 10.52 -12.63
C CYS A 173 -17.27 10.20 -13.44
N LYS A 174 -18.02 9.17 -13.04
CA LYS A 174 -19.25 8.74 -13.70
C LYS A 174 -20.12 7.87 -12.78
N ASP A 175 -21.40 7.76 -13.09
CA ASP A 175 -22.33 6.84 -12.45
C ASP A 175 -22.41 6.97 -10.91
N GLY A 176 -22.22 8.19 -10.38
CA GLY A 176 -22.28 8.45 -8.94
C GLY A 176 -21.04 7.98 -8.18
N GLY A 177 -19.85 8.04 -8.80
CA GLY A 177 -18.60 7.68 -8.19
C GLY A 177 -17.38 7.92 -9.08
N VAL A 178 -16.26 7.36 -8.68
CA VAL A 178 -15.00 7.44 -9.42
C VAL A 178 -14.58 6.06 -9.91
N TYR A 179 -14.23 6.00 -11.17
CA TYR A 179 -13.68 4.84 -11.87
C TYR A 179 -12.18 5.03 -12.05
N PHE A 180 -11.38 4.31 -11.27
CA PHE A 180 -9.92 4.30 -11.38
C PHE A 180 -9.48 3.16 -12.27
N TYR A 181 -8.45 3.38 -13.09
CA TYR A 181 -7.93 2.32 -13.95
C TYR A 181 -6.42 2.43 -14.20
N VAL A 182 -5.81 1.27 -14.43
CA VAL A 182 -4.43 1.14 -14.90
C VAL A 182 -4.42 0.18 -16.08
N LYS A 183 -3.93 0.66 -17.24
CA LYS A 183 -3.78 -0.13 -18.46
C LYS A 183 -2.31 -0.30 -18.77
N ASP A 184 -1.88 -1.52 -18.99
CA ASP A 184 -0.52 -1.89 -19.39
C ASP A 184 -0.51 -2.59 -20.75
N THR A 185 0.66 -2.61 -21.37
CA THR A 185 0.96 -3.37 -22.60
C THR A 185 1.91 -4.54 -22.31
N GLY A 186 1.77 -5.14 -21.14
CA GLY A 186 2.59 -6.25 -20.68
C GLY A 186 2.18 -7.61 -21.23
N ILE A 187 2.58 -8.66 -20.53
CA ILE A 187 2.35 -10.05 -20.97
C ILE A 187 0.86 -10.45 -20.97
N GLY A 188 -0.03 -9.66 -20.40
CA GLY A 188 -1.44 -10.02 -20.26
C GLY A 188 -1.65 -11.28 -19.40
N ILE A 189 -2.88 -11.80 -19.42
CA ILE A 189 -3.32 -12.92 -18.58
C ILE A 189 -3.93 -14.00 -19.47
N ALA A 190 -3.39 -15.22 -19.38
CA ALA A 190 -3.91 -16.38 -20.09
C ALA A 190 -5.32 -16.76 -19.59
N ASP A 191 -6.18 -17.29 -20.48
CA ASP A 191 -7.60 -17.52 -20.20
C ASP A 191 -7.85 -18.50 -19.05
N ASP A 192 -7.00 -19.50 -18.89
CA ASP A 192 -7.05 -20.51 -17.80
C ASP A 192 -6.77 -19.89 -16.42
N LYS A 193 -6.07 -18.74 -16.36
CA LYS A 193 -5.73 -18.04 -15.13
C LYS A 193 -6.69 -16.89 -14.78
N LYS A 194 -7.53 -16.44 -15.71
CA LYS A 194 -8.47 -15.33 -15.52
C LYS A 194 -9.40 -15.51 -14.32
N GLY A 195 -9.89 -16.74 -14.08
CA GLY A 195 -10.77 -17.04 -12.95
C GLY A 195 -10.14 -16.91 -11.57
N LYS A 196 -8.82 -16.77 -11.51
CA LYS A 196 -8.04 -16.76 -10.25
C LYS A 196 -7.40 -15.43 -9.91
N VAL A 197 -7.52 -14.42 -10.76
CA VAL A 197 -6.81 -13.11 -10.67
C VAL A 197 -6.99 -12.39 -9.32
N PHE A 198 -8.18 -12.45 -8.73
CA PHE A 198 -8.49 -11.86 -7.43
C PHE A 198 -8.46 -12.87 -6.28
N GLN A 199 -8.00 -14.11 -6.52
CA GLN A 199 -7.82 -15.09 -5.46
C GLN A 199 -6.54 -14.79 -4.67
N ARG A 200 -6.53 -15.19 -3.41
CA ARG A 200 -5.41 -14.94 -2.49
C ARG A 200 -4.24 -15.86 -2.81
N PHE A 201 -3.01 -15.32 -2.75
CA PHE A 201 -1.76 -16.04 -3.01
C PHE A 201 -1.62 -16.63 -4.42
N GLU A 202 -2.55 -16.33 -5.32
CA GLU A 202 -2.41 -16.70 -6.71
C GLU A 202 -1.36 -15.80 -7.37
N LYS A 203 -0.32 -16.44 -7.90
CA LYS A 203 0.70 -15.80 -8.71
C LYS A 203 0.51 -16.30 -10.14
N LEU A 204 0.28 -15.38 -11.04
CA LEU A 204 0.13 -15.71 -12.47
C LEU A 204 1.45 -16.24 -13.08
N ASP A 205 2.56 -15.90 -12.44
CA ASP A 205 3.91 -16.39 -12.71
C ASP A 205 4.56 -16.79 -11.39
N GLU A 206 4.96 -18.06 -11.25
CA GLU A 206 5.57 -18.63 -10.04
C GLU A 206 6.92 -17.99 -9.70
N PHE A 207 7.63 -17.49 -10.71
CA PHE A 207 8.94 -16.83 -10.56
C PHE A 207 8.83 -15.34 -10.27
N ALA A 208 7.65 -14.75 -10.41
CA ALA A 208 7.47 -13.34 -10.20
C ALA A 208 7.43 -12.97 -8.69
N GLN A 209 8.31 -12.05 -8.27
CA GLN A 209 8.32 -11.54 -6.90
C GLN A 209 6.97 -10.92 -6.51
N GLY A 210 6.48 -11.22 -5.30
CA GLY A 210 5.26 -10.63 -4.76
C GLY A 210 4.46 -11.60 -3.91
N THR A 211 3.59 -11.07 -3.06
CA THR A 211 2.82 -11.80 -2.05
C THR A 211 1.59 -12.55 -2.62
N GLY A 212 1.12 -12.18 -3.81
CA GLY A 212 -0.15 -12.68 -4.36
C GLY A 212 -1.39 -12.16 -3.61
N LEU A 213 -1.23 -11.17 -2.71
CA LEU A 213 -2.31 -10.60 -1.91
C LEU A 213 -2.84 -9.27 -2.48
N GLY A 214 -2.03 -8.52 -3.22
CA GLY A 214 -2.35 -7.16 -3.64
C GLY A 214 -3.71 -7.00 -4.33
N LEU A 215 -4.04 -7.86 -5.32
CA LEU A 215 -5.32 -7.77 -6.04
C LEU A 215 -6.51 -8.21 -5.17
N SER A 216 -6.34 -9.21 -4.30
CA SER A 216 -7.39 -9.61 -3.36
C SER A 216 -7.67 -8.54 -2.31
N ILE A 217 -6.65 -7.78 -1.88
CA ILE A 217 -6.80 -6.61 -1.01
C ILE A 217 -7.53 -5.49 -1.74
N CYS A 218 -7.17 -5.19 -3.01
CA CYS A 218 -7.91 -4.20 -3.80
C CYS A 218 -9.40 -4.52 -3.88
N LYS A 219 -9.74 -5.79 -4.11
CA LYS A 219 -11.12 -6.26 -4.12
C LYS A 219 -11.81 -6.05 -2.78
N ALA A 220 -11.19 -6.48 -1.69
CA ALA A 220 -11.75 -6.34 -0.34
C ALA A 220 -11.94 -4.87 0.07
N ILE A 221 -10.99 -3.99 -0.26
CA ILE A 221 -11.11 -2.54 -0.02
C ILE A 221 -12.28 -1.96 -0.82
N ALA A 222 -12.35 -2.23 -2.12
CA ALA A 222 -13.41 -1.70 -2.96
C ALA A 222 -14.79 -2.18 -2.48
N GLU A 223 -14.94 -3.46 -2.15
CA GLU A 223 -16.18 -4.02 -1.60
C GLU A 223 -16.55 -3.39 -0.24
N ALA A 224 -15.58 -3.17 0.65
CA ALA A 224 -15.81 -2.49 1.93
C ALA A 224 -16.27 -1.03 1.76
N MET A 225 -15.84 -0.38 0.68
CA MET A 225 -16.26 0.99 0.29
C MET A 225 -17.56 0.99 -0.55
N GLY A 226 -18.25 -0.15 -0.71
CA GLY A 226 -19.46 -0.28 -1.52
C GLY A 226 -19.23 -0.28 -3.03
N GLY A 227 -17.97 -0.41 -3.46
CA GLY A 227 -17.55 -0.39 -4.84
C GLY A 227 -17.35 -1.78 -5.45
N LYS A 228 -16.66 -1.79 -6.59
CA LYS A 228 -16.38 -3.02 -7.37
C LYS A 228 -15.00 -2.91 -8.03
N VAL A 229 -14.39 -4.06 -8.30
CA VAL A 229 -13.17 -4.17 -9.10
C VAL A 229 -13.39 -5.10 -10.28
N GLY A 230 -12.57 -4.93 -11.31
CA GLY A 230 -12.54 -5.84 -12.45
C GLY A 230 -11.27 -5.69 -13.27
N PHE A 231 -11.18 -6.49 -14.31
CA PHE A 231 -10.08 -6.42 -15.26
C PHE A 231 -10.52 -6.90 -16.65
N GLU A 232 -9.78 -6.45 -17.65
CA GLU A 232 -9.82 -6.95 -19.02
C GLU A 232 -8.38 -7.27 -19.41
N SER A 233 -8.14 -8.41 -20.04
CA SER A 233 -6.79 -8.79 -20.43
C SER A 233 -6.80 -9.73 -21.61
N VAL A 234 -5.82 -9.53 -22.49
CA VAL A 234 -5.51 -10.42 -23.60
C VAL A 234 -4.06 -10.84 -23.48
N HIS A 235 -3.83 -12.15 -23.54
CA HIS A 235 -2.49 -12.70 -23.40
C HIS A 235 -1.56 -12.15 -24.50
N ASN A 236 -0.38 -11.67 -24.10
CA ASN A 236 0.63 -10.97 -24.90
C ASN A 236 0.22 -9.59 -25.48
N GLU A 237 -0.91 -9.02 -25.07
CA GLU A 237 -1.32 -7.67 -25.49
C GLU A 237 -1.39 -6.68 -24.31
N GLY A 238 -1.54 -7.20 -23.07
CA GLY A 238 -1.59 -6.42 -21.87
C GLY A 238 -2.87 -6.58 -21.05
N SER A 239 -3.02 -5.74 -20.05
CA SER A 239 -4.16 -5.78 -19.13
C SER A 239 -4.68 -4.38 -18.79
N LEU A 240 -5.95 -4.30 -18.46
CA LEU A 240 -6.64 -3.16 -17.89
C LEU A 240 -7.24 -3.60 -16.55
N PHE A 241 -6.73 -3.10 -15.44
CA PHE A 241 -7.33 -3.27 -14.12
C PHE A 241 -8.08 -2.02 -13.72
N TRP A 242 -9.25 -2.19 -13.11
CA TRP A 242 -10.09 -1.07 -12.70
C TRP A 242 -10.77 -1.29 -11.35
N ALA A 243 -11.09 -0.19 -10.69
CA ALA A 243 -11.90 -0.12 -9.49
C ALA A 243 -12.92 1.01 -9.62
N PHE A 244 -14.17 0.75 -9.28
CA PHE A 244 -15.21 1.74 -9.15
C PHE A 244 -15.53 1.94 -7.66
N LEU A 245 -15.49 3.18 -7.19
CA LEU A 245 -15.83 3.56 -5.83
C LEU A 245 -16.96 4.57 -5.84
N PRO A 246 -18.12 4.25 -5.24
CA PRO A 246 -19.24 5.17 -5.14
C PRO A 246 -18.91 6.32 -4.17
N CYS A 247 -19.11 7.54 -4.60
CA CYS A 247 -18.94 8.74 -3.77
C CYS A 247 -19.63 9.93 -4.40
N GLU A 248 -19.87 10.97 -3.60
CA GLU A 248 -20.23 12.28 -4.12
C GLU A 248 -19.00 12.90 -4.75
N VAL A 249 -19.19 13.47 -5.95
CA VAL A 249 -18.11 14.07 -6.75
C VAL A 249 -18.55 15.49 -7.13
N ASP A 250 -17.71 16.45 -6.80
CA ASP A 250 -17.84 17.83 -7.27
C ASP A 250 -16.65 18.18 -8.17
N THR A 251 -16.92 18.36 -9.48
CA THR A 251 -15.88 18.66 -10.47
C THR A 251 -15.98 20.10 -10.95
N LEU A 252 -14.94 20.89 -10.68
CA LEU A 252 -14.81 22.26 -11.12
C LEU A 252 -14.14 22.41 -12.50
N SER A 253 -14.69 21.93 -13.55
CA SER A 253 -14.24 22.00 -14.95
C SER A 253 -13.41 20.81 -15.48
N MET A 254 -13.84 20.31 -16.63
CA MET A 254 -13.03 19.37 -17.43
C MET A 254 -11.86 20.14 -18.10
N VAL A 255 -10.68 19.54 -18.11
CA VAL A 255 -9.56 20.05 -18.91
C VAL A 255 -9.90 19.85 -20.37
N GLU A 256 -10.08 20.93 -21.13
CA GLU A 256 -10.05 20.85 -22.59
C GLU A 256 -8.68 20.31 -23.02
N GLU A 257 -8.66 19.31 -23.90
CA GLU A 257 -7.42 18.74 -24.45
C GLU A 257 -6.52 19.87 -24.97
N LYS A 258 -5.41 20.13 -24.27
CA LYS A 258 -4.38 21.03 -24.76
C LYS A 258 -3.76 20.40 -26.01
N LYS A 259 -4.07 20.93 -27.16
CA LYS A 259 -3.24 20.80 -28.36
C LYS A 259 -1.83 21.30 -28.02
N GLU A 260 -0.85 20.48 -28.34
CA GLU A 260 0.57 20.83 -28.25
C GLU A 260 0.83 22.15 -29.00
N GLU A 261 0.97 23.23 -28.27
CA GLU A 261 1.59 24.44 -28.80
C GLU A 261 3.02 24.52 -28.27
N ASN A 262 3.95 24.38 -29.20
CA ASN A 262 5.34 24.72 -29.05
C ASN A 262 5.50 26.14 -28.48
N ILE A 263 6.11 26.28 -27.32
CA ILE A 263 6.67 27.54 -26.88
C ILE A 263 8.16 27.35 -26.63
N SER A 264 8.89 27.94 -27.58
CA SER A 264 10.32 28.21 -27.53
C SER A 264 10.63 29.32 -26.52
N GLY A 265 11.64 29.11 -25.69
CA GLY A 265 12.63 30.13 -25.30
C GLY A 265 12.18 31.19 -24.31
N GLY A 266 12.81 31.21 -23.16
CA GLY A 266 12.82 32.34 -22.26
C GLY A 266 13.83 32.10 -21.12
N GLU A 267 15.06 32.55 -21.35
CA GLU A 267 16.08 32.72 -20.33
C GLU A 267 15.65 33.79 -19.31
N PHE A 268 15.79 33.51 -18.03
CA PHE A 268 16.04 34.51 -16.97
C PHE A 268 16.86 33.78 -15.91
N GLY A 269 18.09 34.08 -15.66
CA GLY A 269 18.62 35.33 -15.14
C GLY A 269 18.91 35.09 -13.67
N ALA A 270 20.21 34.93 -13.35
CA ALA A 270 20.81 34.65 -12.07
C ALA A 270 20.61 35.78 -11.03
N ASN A 271 20.94 35.41 -9.82
CA ASN A 271 21.37 36.17 -8.66
C ASN A 271 20.31 36.53 -7.63
N ASP A 272 20.42 35.82 -6.51
CA ASP A 272 20.56 36.52 -5.22
C ASP A 272 21.35 35.60 -4.26
N GLU A 273 22.60 35.91 -4.09
CA GLU A 273 23.42 35.52 -2.96
C GLU A 273 22.86 36.19 -1.71
N VAL A 274 22.25 35.41 -0.83
CA VAL A 274 21.98 35.84 0.54
C VAL A 274 22.95 35.19 1.47
N MET A 275 23.79 36.02 2.07
CA MET A 275 24.75 35.74 3.13
C MET A 275 24.22 34.76 4.17
N GLU A 276 24.89 33.62 4.32
CA GLU A 276 24.78 32.76 5.51
C GLU A 276 25.31 33.53 6.73
N LYS A 277 24.36 33.95 7.57
CA LYS A 277 24.65 34.17 9.00
C LYS A 277 24.78 32.79 9.64
N SER A 278 25.88 32.51 10.30
CA SER A 278 26.10 31.35 11.15
C SER A 278 25.02 31.26 12.22
N ALA A 279 23.94 30.56 11.90
CA ALA A 279 22.95 30.11 12.86
C ALA A 279 23.51 28.86 13.56
N GLY A 280 23.56 28.87 14.89
CA GLY A 280 23.88 27.69 15.70
C GLY A 280 23.02 26.48 15.28
N ARG A 281 23.55 25.26 15.43
CA ARG A 281 22.79 24.04 15.13
C ARG A 281 21.49 24.05 15.91
N LYS A 282 20.40 23.59 15.27
CA LYS A 282 19.11 23.43 15.93
C LYS A 282 19.10 22.20 16.81
N THR A 283 18.42 22.26 17.94
CA THR A 283 18.37 21.21 18.95
C THR A 283 17.08 20.39 18.79
N ILE A 284 17.22 19.08 18.61
CA ILE A 284 16.12 18.13 18.53
C ILE A 284 16.11 17.25 19.77
N LEU A 285 14.98 17.21 20.48
CA LEU A 285 14.74 16.24 21.56
C LEU A 285 14.06 14.99 21.00
N ILE A 286 14.66 13.83 21.20
CA ILE A 286 14.13 12.52 20.79
C ILE A 286 13.67 11.79 22.03
N ALA A 287 12.36 11.56 22.17
CA ALA A 287 11.76 10.76 23.22
C ALA A 287 11.43 9.36 22.67
N GLU A 288 12.21 8.39 23.04
CA GLU A 288 12.16 7.00 22.55
C GLU A 288 12.70 6.07 23.64
N ASP A 289 11.94 5.06 24.04
CA ASP A 289 12.31 4.12 25.10
C ASP A 289 13.13 2.92 24.60
N ILE A 290 13.05 2.63 23.29
CA ILE A 290 13.82 1.55 22.67
C ILE A 290 15.15 2.07 22.15
N GLN A 291 16.26 1.67 22.80
CA GLN A 291 17.61 2.14 22.50
C GLN A 291 18.01 1.98 21.01
N SER A 292 17.59 0.90 20.34
CA SER A 292 17.89 0.69 18.90
C SER A 292 17.20 1.69 18.00
N ASN A 293 15.96 2.10 18.31
CA ASN A 293 15.22 3.10 17.56
C ASN A 293 15.86 4.48 17.74
N TYR A 294 16.21 4.83 18.99
CA TYR A 294 16.97 6.06 19.26
C TYR A 294 18.28 6.09 18.50
N GLN A 295 19.06 5.00 18.50
CA GLN A 295 20.32 4.92 17.77
C GLN A 295 20.14 5.13 16.27
N LEU A 296 19.09 4.57 15.69
CA LEU A 296 18.78 4.75 14.27
C LEU A 296 18.49 6.22 13.94
N VAL A 297 17.56 6.85 14.68
CA VAL A 297 17.17 8.25 14.47
C VAL A 297 18.36 9.18 14.73
N SER A 298 19.11 8.95 15.81
CA SER A 298 20.28 9.76 16.14
C SER A 298 21.39 9.65 15.10
N THR A 299 21.60 8.49 14.49
CA THR A 299 22.59 8.29 13.42
C THR A 299 22.25 9.11 12.19
N ILE A 300 20.98 9.25 11.86
CA ILE A 300 20.50 10.04 10.70
C ILE A 300 20.64 11.55 10.96
N LEU A 301 20.37 12.00 12.18
CA LEU A 301 20.23 13.43 12.50
C LEU A 301 21.50 14.08 13.09
N LYS A 302 22.41 13.34 13.71
CA LYS A 302 23.58 13.85 14.46
C LYS A 302 24.53 14.75 13.66
N ASP A 303 24.59 14.57 12.35
CA ASP A 303 25.50 15.35 11.49
C ASP A 303 24.97 16.77 11.22
N HIS A 304 23.65 16.99 11.42
CA HIS A 304 22.98 18.25 11.09
C HIS A 304 22.39 18.99 12.30
N TYR A 305 22.12 18.26 13.41
CA TYR A 305 21.41 18.79 14.59
C TYR A 305 22.11 18.42 15.88
N ASP A 306 21.91 19.21 16.92
CA ASP A 306 22.24 18.84 18.30
C ASP A 306 21.11 17.99 18.86
N LEU A 307 21.43 16.82 19.42
CA LEU A 307 20.43 15.84 19.83
C LEU A 307 20.38 15.69 21.35
N LEU A 308 19.16 15.70 21.89
CA LEU A 308 18.85 15.34 23.27
C LEU A 308 18.02 14.06 23.27
N HIS A 309 18.19 13.23 24.30
CA HIS A 309 17.46 11.97 24.44
C HIS A 309 16.66 11.91 25.72
N ALA A 310 15.42 11.44 25.60
CA ALA A 310 14.55 11.13 26.72
C ALA A 310 14.04 9.67 26.59
N GLU A 311 14.19 8.85 27.64
CA GLU A 311 13.81 7.44 27.65
C GLU A 311 12.29 7.22 27.93
N ASN A 312 11.55 8.28 28.23
CA ASN A 312 10.10 8.26 28.45
C ASN A 312 9.54 9.69 28.41
N GLY A 313 8.19 9.79 28.36
CA GLY A 313 7.50 11.06 28.24
C GLY A 313 7.77 12.03 29.42
N GLN A 314 7.91 11.53 30.64
CA GLN A 314 8.20 12.37 31.82
C GLN A 314 9.56 13.07 31.67
N LYS A 315 10.61 12.34 31.29
CA LYS A 315 11.95 12.92 31.02
C LYS A 315 11.90 13.89 29.83
N ALA A 316 11.08 13.62 28.82
CA ALA A 316 10.90 14.54 27.70
C ALA A 316 10.34 15.88 28.15
N VAL A 317 9.32 15.91 29.01
CA VAL A 317 8.75 17.12 29.61
C VAL A 317 9.79 17.86 30.46
N GLU A 318 10.54 17.16 31.30
CA GLU A 318 11.59 17.74 32.16
C GLU A 318 12.69 18.44 31.32
N ILE A 319 13.15 17.79 30.24
CA ILE A 319 14.16 18.35 29.33
C ILE A 319 13.59 19.55 28.58
N ALA A 320 12.39 19.46 28.02
CA ALA A 320 11.76 20.55 27.27
C ALA A 320 11.49 21.79 28.13
N ARG A 321 11.26 21.62 29.46
CA ARG A 321 11.11 22.74 30.40
C ARG A 321 12.44 23.35 30.85
N SER A 322 13.52 22.58 30.83
CA SER A 322 14.84 23.03 31.33
C SER A 322 15.79 23.53 30.25
N GLN A 323 15.60 23.14 29.00
CA GLN A 323 16.47 23.46 27.89
C GLN A 323 15.68 23.94 26.67
N HIS A 324 16.33 24.72 25.81
CA HIS A 324 15.71 25.15 24.56
C HIS A 324 15.73 23.98 23.56
N VAL A 325 14.57 23.63 23.04
CA VAL A 325 14.35 22.57 22.04
C VAL A 325 13.64 23.19 20.84
N ASP A 326 14.21 23.05 19.65
CA ASP A 326 13.61 23.54 18.41
C ASP A 326 12.56 22.57 17.85
N LEU A 327 12.76 21.25 18.06
CA LEU A 327 11.87 20.21 17.58
C LEU A 327 11.86 19.04 18.57
N LEU A 328 10.67 18.47 18.80
CA LEU A 328 10.47 17.28 19.60
C LEU A 328 9.97 16.13 18.70
N LEU A 329 10.72 15.02 18.70
CA LEU A 329 10.31 13.75 18.14
C LEU A 329 9.87 12.85 19.29
N MET A 330 8.60 12.50 19.35
CA MET A 330 7.97 11.79 20.48
C MET A 330 7.36 10.48 20.03
N ASP A 331 7.83 9.36 20.60
CA ASP A 331 7.10 8.10 20.46
C ASP A 331 5.79 8.16 21.26
N MET A 332 4.74 7.62 20.68
CA MET A 332 3.39 7.59 21.28
C MET A 332 3.26 6.59 22.41
N LYS A 333 4.08 5.51 22.41
CA LYS A 333 3.97 4.42 23.37
C LYS A 333 5.27 4.25 24.14
N MET A 334 5.36 4.90 25.27
CA MET A 334 6.50 4.82 26.20
C MET A 334 6.06 4.44 27.61
N PRO A 335 6.93 3.79 28.41
CA PRO A 335 6.67 3.51 29.82
C PRO A 335 6.65 4.80 30.66
N VAL A 336 6.09 4.75 31.85
CA VAL A 336 5.98 5.84 32.84
C VAL A 336 4.99 6.93 32.41
N MET A 337 5.20 7.54 31.25
CA MET A 337 4.32 8.55 30.63
C MET A 337 4.36 8.36 29.13
N ASP A 338 3.21 8.16 28.51
CA ASP A 338 3.08 8.03 27.06
C ASP A 338 3.24 9.39 26.35
N GLY A 339 3.49 9.33 25.02
CA GLY A 339 3.77 10.52 24.25
C GLY A 339 2.56 11.48 24.18
N LEU A 340 1.33 10.96 24.19
CA LEU A 340 0.14 11.79 24.14
C LEU A 340 -0.01 12.62 25.43
N THR A 341 0.18 11.98 26.59
CA THR A 341 0.15 12.63 27.90
C THR A 341 1.29 13.65 28.03
N ALA A 342 2.50 13.29 27.59
CA ALA A 342 3.66 14.20 27.62
C ALA A 342 3.48 15.44 26.73
N THR A 343 2.79 15.32 25.60
CA THR A 343 2.53 16.46 24.70
C THR A 343 1.47 17.41 25.24
N ALA A 344 0.61 16.96 26.14
CA ALA A 344 -0.44 17.78 26.77
C ALA A 344 0.08 18.60 27.97
N GLU A 345 1.27 18.30 28.52
CA GLU A 345 1.95 18.99 29.61
C GLU A 345 2.97 20.05 29.16
#